data_5372273172692cbbbb7ce4789fb5dea4
#
_entry.id   5372273172692cbbbb7ce4789fb5dea4
#
_cell.length_a   1.000
_cell.length_b   1.000
_cell.length_c   1.000
_cell.angle_alpha   90.00
_cell.angle_beta   90.00
_cell.angle_gamma   90.00
#
_symmetry.space_group_name_H-M   'P 1'
#
loop_
_entity.id
_entity.type
_entity.pdbx_description
1 polymer ?
#
loop_
_entity_poly.entity_id
_entity_poly.type
_entity_poly.pdbx_seq_one_letter_code
_entity_poly.pdbx_strand_id
1 'polypeptide(L)'
;MTPPVDVSALVERVRARERAAVSRAITLVESSRPDHRASARELLSELTGAPADAVRVGISGVPGVGKSTFIESLGTYLTGLGHRVGVLAVDPSSVRTGGSVLGDKTRMQSLSVDPNAFIRPSPSAGTLGGVARATAQAMLVLEAAGYDVILIETVGVGQSEVTVAGMVDTFLFLTLARTGDQLQGIKKGILEIADVIAVNKADDGDQEVAAKVAAKELAGALRLVYGAGSWVPPVLTAAGLTGKDVDAVWERILRHREHLGEQGLLDKRAAQQWDFTWALVRDELDQRLARSPGVRAIRAELHRDVLAGDIVAPTAADEILAAFDAD
;
A
#
# COMPACT_ATOMS: atom_id res chain seq x y z
N MET A 1 -19.18 16.85 -22.59
CA MET A 1 -18.93 15.38 -22.40
C MET A 1 -17.49 15.13 -22.77
N THR A 2 -16.71 14.59 -21.86
CA THR A 2 -15.33 14.13 -22.18
C THR A 2 -15.44 12.95 -23.13
N PRO A 3 -14.66 12.88 -24.23
CA PRO A 3 -14.71 11.74 -25.14
C PRO A 3 -14.40 10.43 -24.38
N PRO A 4 -15.00 9.31 -24.78
CA PRO A 4 -14.73 8.02 -24.18
C PRO A 4 -13.23 7.70 -24.29
N VAL A 5 -12.69 7.01 -23.29
CA VAL A 5 -11.28 6.60 -23.28
C VAL A 5 -11.13 5.46 -24.29
N ASP A 6 -10.25 5.63 -25.27
CA ASP A 6 -9.83 4.53 -26.13
C ASP A 6 -8.89 3.62 -25.30
N VAL A 7 -9.47 2.51 -24.81
CA VAL A 7 -8.79 1.59 -23.90
C VAL A 7 -7.68 0.83 -24.62
N SER A 8 -7.93 0.32 -25.82
CA SER A 8 -6.93 -0.47 -26.55
C SER A 8 -5.70 0.36 -26.93
N ALA A 9 -5.89 1.60 -27.41
CA ALA A 9 -4.76 2.50 -27.63
C ALA A 9 -4.02 2.86 -26.35
N LEU A 10 -4.72 2.97 -25.20
CA LEU A 10 -4.09 3.23 -23.91
C LEU A 10 -3.25 2.02 -23.45
N VAL A 11 -3.74 0.79 -23.62
CA VAL A 11 -3.02 -0.46 -23.29
C VAL A 11 -1.71 -0.56 -24.07
N GLU A 12 -1.75 -0.34 -25.40
CA GLU A 12 -0.54 -0.38 -26.24
C GLU A 12 0.52 0.61 -25.75
N ARG A 13 0.11 1.84 -25.43
CA ARG A 13 1.01 2.88 -24.94
C ARG A 13 1.53 2.61 -23.53
N VAL A 14 0.76 1.97 -22.65
CA VAL A 14 1.21 1.49 -21.34
C VAL A 14 2.28 0.42 -21.53
N ARG A 15 2.04 -0.58 -22.39
CA ARG A 15 3.02 -1.62 -22.73
C ARG A 15 4.27 -1.06 -23.40
N ALA A 16 4.11 0.00 -24.21
CA ALA A 16 5.22 0.77 -24.79
C ALA A 16 5.97 1.63 -23.75
N ARG A 17 5.56 1.59 -22.47
CA ARG A 17 6.21 2.28 -21.36
C ARG A 17 6.12 3.81 -21.44
N GLU A 18 5.13 4.36 -22.13
CA GLU A 18 4.94 5.80 -22.21
C GLU A 18 4.49 6.35 -20.85
N ARG A 19 5.34 7.16 -20.22
CA ARG A 19 5.09 7.72 -18.86
C ARG A 19 3.75 8.45 -18.75
N ALA A 20 3.34 9.17 -19.81
CA ALA A 20 2.06 9.87 -19.84
C ALA A 20 0.87 8.91 -19.90
N ALA A 21 1.00 7.80 -20.63
CA ALA A 21 -0.01 6.76 -20.72
C ALA A 21 -0.15 5.99 -19.39
N VAL A 22 0.96 5.64 -18.75
CA VAL A 22 0.97 5.03 -17.40
C VAL A 22 0.27 5.94 -16.40
N SER A 23 0.58 7.24 -16.39
CA SER A 23 -0.08 8.21 -15.49
C SER A 23 -1.58 8.30 -15.75
N ARG A 24 -2.00 8.30 -17.03
CA ARG A 24 -3.42 8.34 -17.42
C ARG A 24 -4.15 7.05 -17.04
N ALA A 25 -3.52 5.89 -17.26
CA ALA A 25 -4.08 4.59 -16.89
C ALA A 25 -4.29 4.50 -15.37
N ILE A 26 -3.30 4.91 -14.56
CA ILE A 26 -3.43 4.96 -13.10
C ILE A 26 -4.57 5.91 -12.69
N THR A 27 -4.65 7.11 -13.28
CA THR A 27 -5.76 8.04 -13.00
C THR A 27 -7.13 7.45 -13.33
N LEU A 28 -7.23 6.65 -14.40
CA LEU A 28 -8.46 5.98 -14.79
C LEU A 28 -8.88 4.92 -13.76
N VAL A 29 -7.94 4.07 -13.32
CA VAL A 29 -8.25 3.00 -12.36
C VAL A 29 -8.50 3.52 -10.94
N GLU A 30 -7.91 4.65 -10.56
CA GLU A 30 -8.19 5.33 -9.29
C GLU A 30 -9.54 6.07 -9.26
N SER A 31 -10.15 6.29 -10.42
CA SER A 31 -11.36 7.10 -10.51
C SER A 31 -12.58 6.42 -9.86
N SER A 32 -13.31 7.19 -9.06
CA SER A 32 -14.60 6.77 -8.48
C SER A 32 -15.81 7.01 -9.39
N ARG A 33 -15.60 7.64 -10.56
CA ARG A 33 -16.68 7.98 -11.50
C ARG A 33 -17.29 6.71 -12.11
N PRO A 34 -18.63 6.59 -12.20
CA PRO A 34 -19.29 5.41 -12.77
C PRO A 34 -18.92 5.14 -14.23
N ASP A 35 -18.80 6.19 -15.04
CA ASP A 35 -18.41 6.11 -16.47
C ASP A 35 -16.97 5.62 -16.67
N HIS A 36 -16.06 5.90 -15.75
CA HIS A 36 -14.68 5.40 -15.77
C HIS A 36 -14.55 3.94 -15.35
N ARG A 37 -15.49 3.41 -14.55
CA ARG A 37 -15.38 2.04 -14.00
C ARG A 37 -15.40 0.95 -15.07
N ALA A 38 -16.20 1.13 -16.12
CA ALA A 38 -16.25 0.17 -17.23
C ALA A 38 -14.90 0.14 -17.96
N SER A 39 -14.40 1.32 -18.38
CA SER A 39 -13.10 1.45 -19.05
C SER A 39 -11.93 1.02 -18.17
N ALA A 40 -11.98 1.23 -16.85
CA ALA A 40 -10.96 0.76 -15.93
C ALA A 40 -10.92 -0.77 -15.84
N ARG A 41 -12.09 -1.43 -15.80
CA ARG A 41 -12.15 -2.91 -15.80
C ARG A 41 -11.63 -3.49 -17.11
N GLU A 42 -12.02 -2.91 -18.24
CA GLU A 42 -11.55 -3.30 -19.57
C GLU A 42 -10.03 -3.14 -19.66
N LEU A 43 -9.49 -1.98 -19.28
CA LEU A 43 -8.06 -1.72 -19.22
C LEU A 43 -7.31 -2.77 -18.38
N LEU A 44 -7.76 -3.05 -17.17
CA LEU A 44 -7.11 -4.03 -16.30
C LEU A 44 -7.20 -5.45 -16.88
N SER A 45 -8.33 -5.82 -17.48
CA SER A 45 -8.50 -7.11 -18.14
C SER A 45 -7.51 -7.28 -19.30
N GLU A 46 -7.31 -6.26 -20.12
CA GLU A 46 -6.36 -6.31 -21.24
C GLU A 46 -4.89 -6.26 -20.77
N LEU A 47 -4.60 -5.60 -19.64
CA LEU A 47 -3.26 -5.57 -19.04
C LEU A 47 -2.92 -6.87 -18.29
N THR A 48 -3.91 -7.70 -17.96
CA THR A 48 -3.71 -9.00 -17.29
C THR A 48 -2.94 -9.95 -18.21
N GLY A 49 -2.02 -10.76 -17.65
CA GLY A 49 -1.19 -11.72 -18.41
C GLY A 49 0.22 -11.20 -18.72
N ALA A 50 0.56 -9.98 -18.30
CA ALA A 50 1.97 -9.60 -18.22
C ALA A 50 2.69 -10.48 -17.18
N PRO A 51 3.99 -10.83 -17.39
CA PRO A 51 4.75 -11.61 -16.42
C PRO A 51 4.73 -10.87 -15.06
N ALA A 52 4.19 -11.51 -14.03
CA ALA A 52 4.08 -10.93 -12.70
C ALA A 52 5.37 -11.16 -11.90
N ASP A 53 6.54 -10.87 -12.49
CA ASP A 53 7.85 -11.07 -11.87
C ASP A 53 8.30 -9.90 -11.00
N ALA A 54 7.54 -8.81 -10.99
CA ALA A 54 7.88 -7.65 -10.16
C ALA A 54 8.00 -8.01 -8.68
N VAL A 55 9.00 -7.43 -8.01
CA VAL A 55 9.17 -7.51 -6.57
C VAL A 55 8.29 -6.45 -5.93
N ARG A 56 7.27 -6.86 -5.17
CA ARG A 56 6.33 -5.98 -4.48
C ARG A 56 6.73 -5.82 -3.03
N VAL A 57 7.04 -4.59 -2.62
CA VAL A 57 7.49 -4.29 -1.25
C VAL A 57 6.58 -3.24 -0.62
N GLY A 58 5.94 -3.60 0.48
CA GLY A 58 5.24 -2.63 1.34
C GLY A 58 6.23 -2.03 2.33
N ILE A 59 6.23 -0.73 2.48
CA ILE A 59 7.12 -0.02 3.40
C ILE A 59 6.28 0.79 4.38
N SER A 60 6.38 0.42 5.66
CA SER A 60 5.74 1.12 6.75
C SER A 60 6.74 1.49 7.85
N GLY A 61 6.29 2.21 8.84
CA GLY A 61 7.12 2.56 9.98
C GLY A 61 6.54 3.73 10.76
N VAL A 62 7.09 3.94 11.96
CA VAL A 62 6.62 4.98 12.86
C VAL A 62 6.70 6.38 12.23
N PRO A 63 5.83 7.32 12.63
CA PRO A 63 5.92 8.70 12.16
C PRO A 63 7.32 9.28 12.42
N GLY A 64 7.87 9.98 11.41
CA GLY A 64 9.20 10.58 11.50
C GLY A 64 10.38 9.62 11.35
N VAL A 65 10.15 8.33 11.06
CA VAL A 65 11.22 7.34 10.85
C VAL A 65 12.06 7.61 9.58
N GLY A 66 11.55 8.39 8.64
CA GLY A 66 12.24 8.71 7.38
C GLY A 66 11.89 7.76 6.24
N LYS A 67 10.63 7.28 6.16
CA LYS A 67 10.17 6.37 5.08
C LYS A 67 10.50 6.90 3.69
N SER A 68 10.06 8.10 3.36
CA SER A 68 10.27 8.69 2.02
C SER A 68 11.76 8.89 1.70
N THR A 69 12.60 9.22 2.70
CA THR A 69 14.06 9.32 2.54
C THR A 69 14.67 7.94 2.29
N PHE A 70 14.20 6.92 2.99
CA PHE A 70 14.65 5.55 2.77
C PHE A 70 14.24 5.03 1.38
N ILE A 71 13.02 5.33 0.93
CA ILE A 71 12.51 4.99 -0.41
C ILE A 71 13.33 5.70 -1.49
N GLU A 72 13.69 6.97 -1.29
CA GLU A 72 14.58 7.71 -2.18
C GLU A 72 15.91 6.99 -2.36
N SER A 73 16.58 6.62 -1.26
CA SER A 73 17.86 5.92 -1.30
C SER A 73 17.76 4.52 -1.89
N LEU A 74 16.76 3.74 -1.48
CA LEU A 74 16.53 2.40 -2.02
C LEU A 74 16.19 2.46 -3.52
N GLY A 75 15.30 3.35 -3.91
CA GLY A 75 14.90 3.52 -5.31
C GLY A 75 16.07 3.94 -6.19
N THR A 76 16.88 4.91 -5.73
CA THR A 76 18.09 5.36 -6.46
C THR A 76 19.12 4.25 -6.56
N TYR A 77 19.34 3.47 -5.49
CA TYR A 77 20.20 2.29 -5.53
C TYR A 77 19.72 1.28 -6.58
N LEU A 78 18.43 0.97 -6.59
CA LEU A 78 17.83 0.02 -7.52
C LEU A 78 17.85 0.50 -8.97
N THR A 79 17.55 1.77 -9.23
CA THR A 79 17.66 2.31 -10.61
C THR A 79 19.11 2.34 -11.09
N GLY A 80 20.07 2.54 -10.18
CA GLY A 80 21.52 2.41 -10.44
C GLY A 80 21.94 0.99 -10.82
N LEU A 81 21.21 -0.03 -10.37
CA LEU A 81 21.40 -1.43 -10.78
C LEU A 81 20.68 -1.78 -12.09
N GLY A 82 19.94 -0.84 -12.67
CA GLY A 82 19.17 -1.02 -13.91
C GLY A 82 17.73 -1.46 -13.72
N HIS A 83 17.24 -1.54 -12.48
CA HIS A 83 15.83 -1.80 -12.20
C HIS A 83 14.93 -0.64 -12.58
N ARG A 84 13.67 -0.94 -12.83
CA ARG A 84 12.61 0.06 -13.02
C ARG A 84 11.72 0.08 -11.79
N VAL A 85 11.73 1.20 -11.09
CA VAL A 85 11.10 1.33 -9.77
C VAL A 85 9.80 2.12 -9.86
N GLY A 86 8.68 1.50 -9.47
CA GLY A 86 7.40 2.17 -9.25
C GLY A 86 7.22 2.46 -7.76
N VAL A 87 6.89 3.69 -7.39
CA VAL A 87 6.56 4.08 -6.01
C VAL A 87 5.11 4.53 -5.94
N LEU A 88 4.33 3.86 -5.08
CA LEU A 88 2.95 4.23 -4.76
C LEU A 88 2.91 4.74 -3.32
N ALA A 89 2.68 6.03 -3.13
CA ALA A 89 2.52 6.62 -1.80
C ALA A 89 1.03 6.64 -1.41
N VAL A 90 0.68 5.89 -0.37
CA VAL A 90 -0.70 5.74 0.12
C VAL A 90 -0.90 6.67 1.30
N ASP A 91 -1.60 7.81 1.12
CA ASP A 91 -1.92 8.76 2.18
C ASP A 91 -3.43 8.84 2.46
N PRO A 92 -3.95 8.17 3.51
CA PRO A 92 -5.35 8.30 3.89
C PRO A 92 -5.74 9.69 4.44
N SER A 93 -4.78 10.57 4.77
CA SER A 93 -5.06 11.88 5.35
C SER A 93 -5.48 12.95 4.33
N SER A 94 -5.23 12.73 3.03
CA SER A 94 -5.57 13.67 1.96
C SER A 94 -7.08 13.88 1.76
N VAL A 95 -7.93 13.02 2.35
CA VAL A 95 -9.40 13.14 2.35
C VAL A 95 -9.88 14.43 3.01
N ARG A 96 -9.19 14.91 4.05
CA ARG A 96 -9.61 16.09 4.83
C ARG A 96 -9.16 17.42 4.21
N THR A 97 -8.11 17.43 3.43
CA THR A 97 -7.48 18.67 2.93
C THR A 97 -7.68 18.93 1.45
N GLY A 98 -8.15 17.94 0.66
CA GLY A 98 -8.35 18.09 -0.79
C GLY A 98 -7.06 18.45 -1.58
N GLY A 99 -5.93 18.46 -0.90
CA GLY A 99 -4.64 18.85 -1.45
C GLY A 99 -3.84 17.64 -1.92
N SER A 100 -3.48 17.61 -3.18
CA SER A 100 -2.47 16.70 -3.71
C SER A 100 -1.19 16.84 -2.90
N VAL A 101 -0.64 15.70 -2.46
CA VAL A 101 0.60 15.60 -1.71
C VAL A 101 1.79 15.95 -2.62
N LEU A 102 1.95 17.25 -2.95
CA LEU A 102 3.19 17.76 -3.53
C LEU A 102 4.40 17.46 -2.63
N GLY A 103 4.15 17.25 -1.33
CA GLY A 103 5.18 16.97 -0.33
C GLY A 103 5.98 15.70 -0.56
N ASP A 104 5.38 14.62 -1.11
CA ASP A 104 6.11 13.36 -1.29
C ASP A 104 7.06 13.40 -2.49
N LYS A 105 6.66 14.09 -3.59
CA LYS A 105 7.58 14.32 -4.71
C LYS A 105 8.75 15.24 -4.34
N THR A 106 8.55 16.19 -3.43
CA THR A 106 9.63 17.08 -2.96
C THR A 106 10.60 16.39 -2.03
N ARG A 107 10.21 15.26 -1.42
CA ARG A 107 11.06 14.45 -0.55
C ARG A 107 11.88 13.39 -1.30
N MET A 108 11.48 13.06 -2.54
CA MET A 108 12.15 12.09 -3.42
C MET A 108 12.67 12.78 -4.67
N GLN A 109 13.62 13.71 -4.48
CA GLN A 109 14.04 14.65 -5.54
C GLN A 109 14.78 13.94 -6.67
N SER A 110 15.74 13.06 -6.38
CA SER A 110 16.53 12.35 -7.38
C SER A 110 15.67 11.32 -8.11
N LEU A 111 14.90 10.54 -7.35
CA LEU A 111 14.05 9.49 -7.91
C LEU A 111 12.90 10.06 -8.77
N SER A 112 12.41 11.26 -8.43
CA SER A 112 11.30 11.90 -9.16
C SER A 112 11.65 12.30 -10.59
N VAL A 113 12.95 12.54 -10.87
CA VAL A 113 13.48 12.91 -12.19
C VAL A 113 14.15 11.74 -12.91
N ASP A 114 14.32 10.59 -12.25
CA ASP A 114 14.91 9.41 -12.83
C ASP A 114 13.98 8.81 -13.90
N PRO A 115 14.46 8.58 -15.15
CA PRO A 115 13.66 7.97 -16.22
C PRO A 115 13.23 6.53 -15.91
N ASN A 116 13.96 5.82 -15.05
CA ASN A 116 13.67 4.47 -14.61
C ASN A 116 12.74 4.42 -13.37
N ALA A 117 12.34 5.57 -12.84
CA ALA A 117 11.44 5.62 -11.71
C ALA A 117 10.10 6.28 -12.06
N PHE A 118 9.04 5.83 -11.39
CA PHE A 118 7.71 6.42 -11.48
C PHE A 118 7.13 6.58 -10.07
N ILE A 119 6.86 7.82 -9.65
CA ILE A 119 6.28 8.10 -8.34
C ILE A 119 4.83 8.54 -8.52
N ARG A 120 3.92 7.85 -7.87
CA ARG A 120 2.49 8.16 -7.83
C ARG A 120 2.04 8.42 -6.38
N PRO A 121 1.81 9.66 -5.99
CA PRO A 121 1.00 9.95 -4.82
C PRO A 121 -0.43 9.52 -5.11
N SER A 122 -0.94 8.54 -4.39
CA SER A 122 -2.32 8.05 -4.56
C SER A 122 -3.24 8.85 -3.65
N PRO A 123 -4.20 9.61 -4.19
CA PRO A 123 -5.18 10.27 -3.36
C PRO A 123 -6.06 9.21 -2.70
N SER A 124 -6.08 9.16 -1.38
CA SER A 124 -6.99 8.30 -0.66
C SER A 124 -8.42 8.83 -0.79
N ALA A 125 -9.22 8.23 -1.64
CA ALA A 125 -10.65 8.54 -1.72
C ALA A 125 -11.41 7.84 -0.58
N GLY A 126 -11.42 8.46 0.60
CA GLY A 126 -12.48 8.32 1.61
C GLY A 126 -12.54 7.04 2.44
N THR A 127 -12.38 5.86 1.90
CA THR A 127 -12.48 4.59 2.62
C THR A 127 -11.20 3.76 2.50
N LEU A 128 -10.90 2.98 3.55
CA LEU A 128 -9.75 2.07 3.55
C LEU A 128 -9.80 1.08 2.35
N GLY A 129 -11.00 0.59 2.03
CA GLY A 129 -11.25 -0.28 0.87
C GLY A 129 -11.01 0.41 -0.47
N GLY A 130 -11.40 1.69 -0.59
CA GLY A 130 -11.15 2.49 -1.79
C GLY A 130 -9.67 2.73 -2.06
N VAL A 131 -8.88 2.99 -1.00
CA VAL A 131 -7.42 3.12 -1.07
C VAL A 131 -6.77 1.81 -1.50
N ALA A 132 -7.15 0.69 -0.87
CA ALA A 132 -6.65 -0.63 -1.22
C ALA A 132 -6.91 -0.97 -2.69
N ARG A 133 -8.13 -0.67 -3.17
CA ARG A 133 -8.50 -0.87 -4.57
C ARG A 133 -7.63 -0.06 -5.52
N ALA A 134 -7.50 1.23 -5.28
CA ALA A 134 -6.74 2.13 -6.13
C ALA A 134 -5.26 1.72 -6.19
N THR A 135 -4.66 1.36 -5.05
CA THR A 135 -3.26 0.92 -4.95
C THR A 135 -3.03 -0.39 -5.69
N ALA A 136 -3.87 -1.42 -5.47
CA ALA A 136 -3.74 -2.70 -6.13
C ALA A 136 -3.89 -2.59 -7.65
N GLN A 137 -4.82 -1.77 -8.14
CA GLN A 137 -5.02 -1.53 -9.57
C GLN A 137 -3.86 -0.72 -10.18
N ALA A 138 -3.35 0.29 -9.48
CA ALA A 138 -2.18 1.05 -9.93
C ALA A 138 -0.92 0.18 -10.02
N MET A 139 -0.75 -0.76 -9.07
CA MET A 139 0.34 -1.73 -9.09
C MET A 139 0.31 -2.59 -10.36
N LEU A 140 -0.87 -3.13 -10.73
CA LEU A 140 -1.02 -3.90 -11.98
C LEU A 140 -0.68 -3.08 -13.24
N VAL A 141 -1.04 -1.80 -13.26
CA VAL A 141 -0.67 -0.90 -14.38
C VAL A 141 0.85 -0.71 -14.45
N LEU A 142 1.52 -0.54 -13.31
CA LEU A 142 2.98 -0.41 -13.26
C LEU A 142 3.68 -1.69 -13.72
N GLU A 143 3.24 -2.86 -13.27
CA GLU A 143 3.78 -4.14 -13.72
C GLU A 143 3.63 -4.32 -15.23
N ALA A 144 2.44 -4.03 -15.77
CA ALA A 144 2.19 -4.10 -17.22
C ALA A 144 3.05 -3.10 -18.01
N ALA A 145 3.43 -1.97 -17.41
CA ALA A 145 4.38 -1.01 -17.98
C ALA A 145 5.85 -1.42 -17.78
N GLY A 146 6.13 -2.61 -17.22
CA GLY A 146 7.46 -3.19 -17.07
C GLY A 146 8.28 -2.55 -15.94
N TYR A 147 7.64 -2.07 -14.86
CA TYR A 147 8.31 -1.78 -13.60
C TYR A 147 8.50 -3.10 -12.86
N ASP A 148 9.73 -3.47 -12.58
CA ASP A 148 10.13 -4.76 -12.00
C ASP A 148 10.31 -4.70 -10.47
N VAL A 149 10.30 -3.49 -9.90
CA VAL A 149 10.22 -3.27 -8.44
C VAL A 149 9.12 -2.27 -8.14
N ILE A 150 8.20 -2.64 -7.25
CA ILE A 150 7.11 -1.75 -6.82
C ILE A 150 7.19 -1.56 -5.31
N LEU A 151 7.42 -0.32 -4.89
CA LEU A 151 7.47 0.11 -3.51
C LEU A 151 6.15 0.80 -3.15
N ILE A 152 5.50 0.33 -2.08
CA ILE A 152 4.24 0.90 -1.58
C ILE A 152 4.49 1.52 -0.22
N GLU A 153 4.46 2.86 -0.12
CA GLU A 153 4.63 3.60 1.11
C GLU A 153 3.29 3.75 1.84
N THR A 154 3.25 3.40 3.14
CA THR A 154 2.12 3.69 4.02
C THR A 154 2.39 4.89 4.91
N VAL A 155 1.35 5.56 5.40
CA VAL A 155 1.49 6.75 6.28
C VAL A 155 1.94 6.43 7.70
N GLY A 156 1.87 5.15 8.11
CA GLY A 156 2.37 4.71 9.42
C GLY A 156 1.43 4.98 10.61
N VAL A 157 0.13 5.20 10.33
CA VAL A 157 -0.87 5.43 11.38
C VAL A 157 -2.17 4.67 11.09
N GLY A 158 -2.30 3.44 11.56
CA GLY A 158 -3.57 2.75 11.57
C GLY A 158 -3.64 1.47 10.73
N GLN A 159 -4.80 1.20 10.13
CA GLN A 159 -5.10 -0.07 9.46
C GLN A 159 -4.53 -0.17 8.03
N SER A 160 -3.91 0.88 7.52
CA SER A 160 -3.29 0.90 6.18
C SER A 160 -2.12 -0.08 6.05
N GLU A 161 -1.43 -0.36 7.16
CA GLU A 161 -0.31 -1.28 7.20
C GLU A 161 -0.74 -2.72 6.90
N VAL A 162 -1.79 -3.19 7.56
CA VAL A 162 -2.35 -4.54 7.34
C VAL A 162 -2.84 -4.68 5.90
N THR A 163 -3.51 -3.63 5.40
CA THR A 163 -4.00 -3.60 4.02
C THR A 163 -2.86 -3.71 3.01
N VAL A 164 -1.77 -2.95 3.19
CA VAL A 164 -0.62 -2.99 2.29
C VAL A 164 0.14 -4.31 2.42
N ALA A 165 0.32 -4.85 3.64
CA ALA A 165 0.92 -6.17 3.84
C ALA A 165 0.15 -7.28 3.08
N GLY A 166 -1.19 -7.16 3.01
CA GLY A 166 -2.06 -8.08 2.27
C GLY A 166 -1.99 -7.96 0.73
N MET A 167 -1.15 -7.11 0.15
CA MET A 167 -1.05 -6.96 -1.31
C MET A 167 0.39 -7.00 -1.86
N VAL A 168 1.39 -7.22 -0.98
CA VAL A 168 2.81 -7.24 -1.33
C VAL A 168 3.46 -8.58 -1.07
N ASP A 169 4.61 -8.83 -1.72
CA ASP A 169 5.39 -10.05 -1.49
C ASP A 169 6.12 -10.00 -0.16
N THR A 170 6.71 -8.82 0.15
CA THR A 170 7.48 -8.59 1.38
C THR A 170 7.05 -7.27 2.03
N PHE A 171 6.84 -7.30 3.34
CA PHE A 171 6.51 -6.13 4.12
C PHE A 171 7.70 -5.71 4.98
N LEU A 172 8.29 -4.55 4.63
CA LEU A 172 9.40 -3.93 5.35
C LEU A 172 8.85 -2.93 6.38
N PHE A 173 9.21 -3.14 7.63
CA PHE A 173 8.91 -2.21 8.71
C PHE A 173 10.14 -1.40 9.13
N LEU A 174 10.05 -0.07 9.07
CA LEU A 174 11.08 0.84 9.52
C LEU A 174 10.80 1.31 10.94
N THR A 175 11.81 1.23 11.81
CA THR A 175 11.75 1.74 13.18
C THR A 175 12.97 2.60 13.50
N LEU A 176 13.02 3.18 14.70
CA LEU A 176 14.14 4.01 15.18
C LEU A 176 14.74 3.38 16.44
N ALA A 177 16.03 3.64 16.65
CA ALA A 177 16.63 3.47 17.95
C ALA A 177 16.04 4.51 18.93
N ARG A 178 15.16 4.09 19.84
CA ARG A 178 14.62 4.96 20.89
C ARG A 178 15.12 4.48 22.25
N THR A 179 15.50 5.42 23.12
CA THR A 179 15.77 5.15 24.52
C THR A 179 14.44 4.99 25.27
N GLY A 180 14.21 3.81 25.85
CA GLY A 180 12.99 3.50 26.61
C GLY A 180 12.22 2.32 26.01
N ASP A 181 11.16 1.90 26.65
CA ASP A 181 10.35 0.70 26.41
C ASP A 181 9.91 0.51 24.96
N GLN A 182 10.86 0.06 24.11
CA GLN A 182 10.75 0.06 22.64
C GLN A 182 9.72 -0.93 22.12
N LEU A 183 9.57 -2.07 22.81
CA LEU A 183 8.63 -3.11 22.44
C LEU A 183 7.17 -2.70 22.69
N GLN A 184 6.91 -1.85 23.70
CA GLN A 184 5.56 -1.36 23.99
C GLN A 184 5.10 -0.29 22.98
N GLY A 185 6.02 0.45 22.37
CA GLY A 185 5.71 1.46 21.35
C GLY A 185 5.44 0.90 19.94
N ILE A 186 5.87 -0.33 19.67
CA ILE A 186 5.58 -1.04 18.42
C ILE A 186 4.32 -1.84 18.64
N LYS A 187 3.23 -1.49 17.94
CA LYS A 187 1.97 -2.24 18.02
C LYS A 187 2.25 -3.71 17.67
N LYS A 188 1.87 -4.62 18.57
CA LYS A 188 2.08 -6.08 18.41
C LYS A 188 1.68 -6.58 17.01
N GLY A 189 0.56 -6.10 16.48
CA GLY A 189 0.07 -6.47 15.15
C GLY A 189 1.01 -6.11 13.99
N ILE A 190 1.88 -5.09 14.11
CA ILE A 190 2.83 -4.74 13.05
C ILE A 190 4.00 -5.75 13.02
N LEU A 191 4.43 -6.22 14.18
CA LEU A 191 5.48 -7.23 14.27
C LEU A 191 5.02 -8.57 13.68
N GLU A 192 3.72 -8.87 13.72
CA GLU A 192 3.13 -10.09 13.18
C GLU A 192 3.06 -10.09 11.65
N ILE A 193 3.06 -8.92 11.00
CA ILE A 193 2.96 -8.78 9.54
C ILE A 193 4.29 -8.39 8.88
N ALA A 194 5.30 -8.00 9.66
CA ALA A 194 6.59 -7.60 9.13
C ALA A 194 7.40 -8.81 8.68
N ASP A 195 7.86 -8.81 7.43
CA ASP A 195 8.76 -9.83 6.89
C ASP A 195 10.24 -9.45 7.06
N VAL A 196 10.54 -8.15 7.06
CA VAL A 196 11.88 -7.57 7.29
C VAL A 196 11.72 -6.32 8.16
N ILE A 197 12.65 -6.12 9.10
CA ILE A 197 12.65 -4.92 9.96
C ILE A 197 13.98 -4.20 9.83
N ALA A 198 13.94 -2.86 9.66
CA ALA A 198 15.14 -2.05 9.65
C ALA A 198 15.06 -0.91 10.67
N VAL A 199 16.07 -0.81 11.52
CA VAL A 199 16.27 0.32 12.42
C VAL A 199 16.96 1.41 11.62
N ASN A 200 16.18 2.42 11.22
CA ASN A 200 16.64 3.51 10.36
C ASN A 200 17.32 4.63 11.16
N LYS A 201 17.99 5.55 10.45
CA LYS A 201 18.82 6.63 10.98
C LYS A 201 20.02 6.14 11.77
N ALA A 202 20.63 5.05 11.28
CA ALA A 202 21.89 4.50 11.80
C ALA A 202 23.07 5.12 11.05
N ASP A 203 23.11 6.46 10.94
CA ASP A 203 24.08 7.15 10.10
C ASP A 203 25.50 6.95 10.61
N ASP A 204 25.90 7.57 11.71
CA ASP A 204 27.24 7.46 12.28
C ASP A 204 27.26 7.69 13.81
N GLY A 205 28.36 7.31 14.46
CA GLY A 205 28.63 7.57 15.86
C GLY A 205 27.60 6.95 16.80
N ASP A 206 27.09 7.77 17.72
CA ASP A 206 26.15 7.32 18.77
C ASP A 206 24.84 6.79 18.19
N GLN A 207 24.41 7.30 17.03
CA GLN A 207 23.17 6.85 16.36
C GLN A 207 23.33 5.43 15.83
N GLU A 208 24.45 5.11 15.22
CA GLU A 208 24.76 3.76 14.73
C GLU A 208 24.84 2.76 15.90
N VAL A 209 25.52 3.12 16.98
CA VAL A 209 25.65 2.28 18.17
C VAL A 209 24.25 2.00 18.77
N ALA A 210 23.44 3.04 18.96
CA ALA A 210 22.09 2.90 19.47
C ALA A 210 21.20 2.03 18.56
N ALA A 211 21.32 2.20 17.24
CA ALA A 211 20.57 1.40 16.27
C ALA A 211 20.96 -0.08 16.33
N LYS A 212 22.26 -0.40 16.43
CA LYS A 212 22.73 -1.78 16.59
C LYS A 212 22.25 -2.45 17.88
N VAL A 213 22.22 -1.71 18.98
CA VAL A 213 21.66 -2.21 20.26
C VAL A 213 20.18 -2.52 20.09
N ALA A 214 19.41 -1.57 19.56
CA ALA A 214 17.98 -1.73 19.33
C ALA A 214 17.66 -2.90 18.39
N ALA A 215 18.44 -3.06 17.33
CA ALA A 215 18.26 -4.17 16.38
C ALA A 215 18.52 -5.53 17.05
N LYS A 216 19.55 -5.62 17.90
CA LYS A 216 19.86 -6.85 18.65
C LYS A 216 18.76 -7.22 19.66
N GLU A 217 18.25 -6.25 20.39
CA GLU A 217 17.16 -6.45 21.37
C GLU A 217 15.88 -6.92 20.66
N LEU A 218 15.50 -6.24 19.58
CA LEU A 218 14.31 -6.58 18.79
C LEU A 218 14.43 -7.97 18.16
N ALA A 219 15.58 -8.30 17.57
CA ALA A 219 15.85 -9.63 17.03
C ALA A 219 15.78 -10.72 18.10
N GLY A 220 16.24 -10.43 19.33
CA GLY A 220 16.11 -11.33 20.48
C GLY A 220 14.65 -11.58 20.84
N ALA A 221 13.84 -10.52 20.91
CA ALA A 221 12.42 -10.62 21.23
C ALA A 221 11.63 -11.39 20.16
N LEU A 222 11.90 -11.15 18.88
CA LEU A 222 11.23 -11.87 17.77
C LEU A 222 11.51 -13.37 17.81
N ARG A 223 12.72 -13.79 18.14
CA ARG A 223 13.06 -15.22 18.28
C ARG A 223 12.27 -15.93 19.40
N LEU A 224 11.79 -15.20 20.39
CA LEU A 224 10.95 -15.77 21.45
C LEU A 224 9.49 -15.93 21.01
N VAL A 225 9.05 -15.12 20.03
CA VAL A 225 7.66 -15.11 19.53
C VAL A 225 7.47 -16.10 18.39
N TYR A 226 8.47 -16.20 17.50
CA TYR A 226 8.40 -17.07 16.33
C TYR A 226 8.91 -18.48 16.64
N GLY A 227 8.11 -19.50 16.27
CA GLY A 227 8.45 -20.91 16.46
C GLY A 227 9.54 -21.42 15.52
N ALA A 228 10.12 -22.57 15.84
CA ALA A 228 11.08 -23.24 14.98
C ALA A 228 10.45 -23.61 13.62
N GLY A 229 11.15 -23.31 12.53
CA GLY A 229 10.71 -23.59 11.16
C GLY A 229 9.90 -22.50 10.46
N SER A 230 9.54 -21.41 11.15
CA SER A 230 8.94 -20.23 10.53
C SER A 230 9.99 -19.22 10.10
N TRP A 231 9.64 -18.36 9.13
CA TRP A 231 10.44 -17.20 8.81
C TRP A 231 10.47 -16.25 10.02
N VAL A 232 11.65 -16.04 10.59
CA VAL A 232 11.84 -15.03 11.64
C VAL A 232 12.29 -13.74 10.97
N PRO A 233 11.54 -12.63 11.06
CA PRO A 233 11.92 -11.38 10.42
C PRO A 233 13.33 -10.96 10.82
N PRO A 234 14.28 -10.81 9.87
CA PRO A 234 15.59 -10.27 10.17
C PRO A 234 15.46 -8.80 10.58
N VAL A 235 16.27 -8.40 11.57
CA VAL A 235 16.36 -7.01 12.02
C VAL A 235 17.74 -6.48 11.66
N LEU A 236 17.76 -5.43 10.83
CA LEU A 236 18.98 -4.77 10.36
C LEU A 236 19.02 -3.32 10.85
N THR A 237 20.18 -2.69 10.68
CA THR A 237 20.32 -1.23 10.75
C THR A 237 20.41 -0.67 9.35
N ALA A 238 19.92 0.56 9.14
CA ALA A 238 20.09 1.27 7.87
C ALA A 238 20.08 2.79 8.09
N ALA A 239 20.67 3.52 7.15
CA ALA A 239 20.63 4.98 7.16
C ALA A 239 20.11 5.49 5.81
N GLY A 240 18.78 5.72 5.75
CA GLY A 240 18.13 6.20 4.53
C GLY A 240 18.65 7.54 4.03
N LEU A 241 19.27 8.38 4.88
CA LEU A 241 19.82 9.67 4.45
C LEU A 241 21.13 9.51 3.68
N THR A 242 22.02 8.62 4.13
CA THR A 242 23.34 8.40 3.54
C THR A 242 23.39 7.22 2.57
N GLY A 243 22.32 6.41 2.51
CA GLY A 243 22.26 5.17 1.73
C GLY A 243 22.99 3.99 2.38
N LYS A 244 23.57 4.15 3.58
CA LYS A 244 24.32 3.09 4.27
C LYS A 244 23.41 1.90 4.60
N ASP A 245 23.86 0.70 4.28
CA ASP A 245 23.21 -0.59 4.53
C ASP A 245 21.80 -0.75 3.86
N VAL A 246 21.44 0.13 2.91
CA VAL A 246 20.19 0.02 2.15
C VAL A 246 20.21 -1.20 1.22
N ASP A 247 21.36 -1.50 0.65
CA ASP A 247 21.65 -2.71 -0.12
C ASP A 247 21.47 -3.99 0.71
N ALA A 248 21.93 -4.00 1.95
CA ALA A 248 21.75 -5.12 2.87
C ALA A 248 20.26 -5.36 3.18
N VAL A 249 19.45 -4.30 3.32
CA VAL A 249 17.99 -4.42 3.49
C VAL A 249 17.36 -5.02 2.24
N TRP A 250 17.77 -4.56 1.04
CA TRP A 250 17.29 -5.12 -0.22
C TRP A 250 17.61 -6.61 -0.36
N GLU A 251 18.83 -7.03 -0.02
CA GLU A 251 19.19 -8.46 0.01
C GLU A 251 18.27 -9.29 0.92
N ARG A 252 17.85 -8.75 2.06
CA ARG A 252 16.91 -9.47 2.96
C ARG A 252 15.52 -9.58 2.38
N ILE A 253 15.07 -8.56 1.64
CA ILE A 253 13.81 -8.62 0.89
C ILE A 253 13.86 -9.74 -0.16
N LEU A 254 14.96 -9.82 -0.92
CA LEU A 254 15.13 -10.89 -1.90
C LEU A 254 15.22 -12.28 -1.25
N ARG A 255 15.94 -12.41 -0.13
CA ARG A 255 15.99 -13.69 0.62
C ARG A 255 14.64 -14.11 1.19
N HIS A 256 13.80 -13.16 1.60
CA HIS A 256 12.43 -13.51 2.00
C HIS A 256 11.64 -14.06 0.80
N ARG A 257 11.79 -13.46 -0.36
CA ARG A 257 11.16 -13.94 -1.59
C ARG A 257 11.69 -15.34 -1.99
N GLU A 258 13.00 -15.56 -1.87
CA GLU A 258 13.61 -16.89 -2.06
C GLU A 258 13.08 -17.93 -1.07
N HIS A 259 12.87 -17.54 0.20
CA HIS A 259 12.29 -18.41 1.23
C HIS A 259 10.86 -18.83 0.89
N LEU A 260 10.05 -17.93 0.33
CA LEU A 260 8.71 -18.28 -0.18
C LEU A 260 8.78 -19.29 -1.32
N GLY A 261 9.83 -19.21 -2.14
CA GLY A 261 9.95 -19.97 -3.36
C GLY A 261 8.90 -19.59 -4.41
N GLU A 262 9.00 -20.17 -5.60
CA GLU A 262 8.08 -19.84 -6.69
C GLU A 262 6.63 -20.18 -6.34
N GLN A 263 6.38 -21.40 -5.85
CA GLN A 263 5.03 -21.84 -5.52
C GLN A 263 4.43 -21.06 -4.34
N GLY A 264 5.18 -20.84 -3.27
CA GLY A 264 4.70 -20.07 -2.12
C GLY A 264 4.40 -18.61 -2.47
N LEU A 265 5.14 -18.00 -3.40
CA LEU A 265 4.85 -16.67 -3.92
C LEU A 265 3.56 -16.65 -4.73
N LEU A 266 3.35 -17.65 -5.60
CA LEU A 266 2.11 -17.79 -6.37
C LEU A 266 0.90 -17.99 -5.44
N ASP A 267 1.01 -18.87 -4.44
CA ASP A 267 -0.05 -19.14 -3.47
C ASP A 267 -0.38 -17.88 -2.64
N LYS A 268 0.66 -17.16 -2.16
CA LYS A 268 0.48 -15.88 -1.45
C LYS A 268 -0.28 -14.87 -2.30
N ARG A 269 0.13 -14.69 -3.55
CA ARG A 269 -0.52 -13.75 -4.49
C ARG A 269 -1.93 -14.17 -4.84
N ALA A 270 -2.20 -15.47 -5.00
CA ALA A 270 -3.54 -15.99 -5.25
C ALA A 270 -4.49 -15.74 -4.07
N ALA A 271 -4.02 -15.98 -2.84
CA ALA A 271 -4.77 -15.65 -1.62
C ALA A 271 -5.06 -14.15 -1.51
N GLN A 272 -4.07 -13.30 -1.78
CA GLN A 272 -4.22 -11.84 -1.81
C GLN A 272 -5.25 -11.39 -2.85
N GLN A 273 -5.27 -11.98 -4.04
CA GLN A 273 -6.26 -11.68 -5.08
C GLN A 273 -7.67 -12.07 -4.63
N TRP A 274 -7.82 -13.19 -3.93
CA TRP A 274 -9.11 -13.61 -3.38
C TRP A 274 -9.61 -12.65 -2.30
N ASP A 275 -8.75 -12.29 -1.35
CA ASP A 275 -9.08 -11.33 -0.30
C ASP A 275 -9.43 -9.96 -0.88
N PHE A 276 -8.69 -9.53 -1.91
CA PHE A 276 -8.97 -8.31 -2.66
C PHE A 276 -10.33 -8.36 -3.37
N THR A 277 -10.69 -9.52 -3.95
CA THR A 277 -12.01 -9.71 -4.56
C THR A 277 -13.13 -9.46 -3.55
N TRP A 278 -13.00 -10.01 -2.33
CA TRP A 278 -13.98 -9.76 -1.28
C TRP A 278 -13.99 -8.32 -0.79
N ALA A 279 -12.84 -7.66 -0.75
CA ALA A 279 -12.78 -6.23 -0.44
C ALA A 279 -13.53 -5.38 -1.48
N LEU A 280 -13.40 -5.70 -2.77
CA LEU A 280 -14.15 -5.05 -3.86
C LEU A 280 -15.65 -5.29 -3.75
N VAL A 281 -16.08 -6.52 -3.39
CA VAL A 281 -17.51 -6.85 -3.19
C VAL A 281 -18.09 -6.01 -2.04
N ARG A 282 -17.39 -5.93 -0.91
CA ARG A 282 -17.83 -5.12 0.23
C ARG A 282 -17.93 -3.64 -0.12
N ASP A 283 -16.90 -3.07 -0.76
CA ASP A 283 -16.92 -1.66 -1.19
C ASP A 283 -18.09 -1.36 -2.16
N GLU A 284 -18.37 -2.28 -3.09
CA GLU A 284 -19.51 -2.13 -4.01
C GLU A 284 -20.86 -2.24 -3.28
N LEU A 285 -21.00 -3.15 -2.32
CA LEU A 285 -22.20 -3.28 -1.51
C LEU A 285 -22.46 -2.03 -0.67
N ASP A 286 -21.41 -1.50 -0.01
CA ASP A 286 -21.50 -0.24 0.74
C ASP A 286 -21.94 0.92 -0.14
N GLN A 287 -21.43 0.98 -1.38
CA GLN A 287 -21.79 2.03 -2.32
C GLN A 287 -23.22 1.86 -2.85
N ARG A 288 -23.69 0.63 -3.08
CA ARG A 288 -25.09 0.36 -3.48
C ARG A 288 -26.02 0.76 -2.35
N LEU A 289 -25.73 0.34 -1.13
CA LEU A 289 -26.50 0.72 0.05
C LEU A 289 -26.63 2.25 0.19
N ALA A 290 -25.49 2.97 0.06
CA ALA A 290 -25.48 4.44 0.17
C ALA A 290 -26.24 5.15 -0.98
N ARG A 291 -26.41 4.50 -2.15
CA ARG A 291 -27.10 5.07 -3.32
C ARG A 291 -28.56 4.66 -3.41
N SER A 292 -29.00 3.63 -2.69
CA SER A 292 -30.36 3.12 -2.70
C SER A 292 -31.37 4.24 -2.42
N PRO A 293 -32.38 4.44 -3.27
CA PRO A 293 -33.44 5.43 -3.04
C PRO A 293 -34.23 5.17 -1.76
N GLY A 294 -34.59 3.90 -1.48
CA GLY A 294 -35.30 3.49 -0.29
C GLY A 294 -34.54 3.84 1.00
N VAL A 295 -33.23 3.48 1.04
CA VAL A 295 -32.38 3.84 2.18
C VAL A 295 -32.23 5.35 2.34
N ARG A 296 -32.11 6.11 1.26
CA ARG A 296 -32.03 7.57 1.34
C ARG A 296 -33.28 8.21 1.87
N ALA A 297 -34.46 7.64 1.56
CA ALA A 297 -35.71 8.15 2.00
C ALA A 297 -35.89 8.09 3.53
N ILE A 298 -35.45 6.99 4.16
CA ILE A 298 -35.62 6.75 5.60
C ILE A 298 -34.44 7.22 6.46
N ARG A 299 -33.26 7.40 5.88
CA ARG A 299 -32.01 7.62 6.62
C ARG A 299 -32.05 8.79 7.60
N ALA A 300 -32.64 9.91 7.21
CA ALA A 300 -32.68 11.12 8.04
C ALA A 300 -33.60 10.97 9.25
N GLU A 301 -34.69 10.24 9.12
CA GLU A 301 -35.65 9.93 10.18
C GLU A 301 -35.04 8.96 11.17
N LEU A 302 -34.56 7.80 10.69
CA LEU A 302 -33.91 6.81 11.53
C LEU A 302 -32.69 7.37 12.30
N HIS A 303 -31.93 8.26 11.67
CA HIS A 303 -30.78 8.91 12.36
C HIS A 303 -31.29 9.74 13.57
N ARG A 304 -32.39 10.48 13.45
CA ARG A 304 -32.98 11.26 14.55
C ARG A 304 -33.49 10.35 15.65
N ASP A 305 -34.22 9.30 15.27
CA ASP A 305 -34.88 8.38 16.22
C ASP A 305 -33.86 7.57 17.02
N VAL A 306 -32.72 7.16 16.39
CA VAL A 306 -31.61 6.52 17.09
C VAL A 306 -30.95 7.49 18.07
N LEU A 307 -30.71 8.76 17.66
CA LEU A 307 -30.12 9.77 18.55
C LEU A 307 -31.06 10.18 19.71
N ALA A 308 -32.35 10.14 19.50
CA ALA A 308 -33.35 10.38 20.53
C ALA A 308 -33.53 9.19 21.50
N GLY A 309 -33.07 8.01 21.12
CA GLY A 309 -33.28 6.78 21.87
C GLY A 309 -34.64 6.12 21.62
N ASP A 310 -35.39 6.59 20.64
CA ASP A 310 -36.72 6.08 20.30
C ASP A 310 -36.65 4.73 19.59
N ILE A 311 -35.52 4.46 18.89
CA ILE A 311 -35.25 3.19 18.24
C ILE A 311 -33.81 2.72 18.58
N VAL A 312 -33.61 1.42 18.78
CA VAL A 312 -32.31 0.83 19.05
C VAL A 312 -31.53 0.54 17.75
N ALA A 313 -30.22 0.63 17.78
CA ALA A 313 -29.39 0.48 16.60
C ALA A 313 -29.60 -0.82 15.80
N PRO A 314 -29.82 -2.01 16.41
CA PRO A 314 -30.16 -3.22 15.62
C PRO A 314 -31.45 -3.08 14.81
N THR A 315 -32.50 -2.53 15.39
CA THR A 315 -33.79 -2.33 14.70
C THR A 315 -33.63 -1.33 13.54
N ALA A 316 -32.90 -0.23 13.76
CA ALA A 316 -32.61 0.72 12.69
C ALA A 316 -31.80 0.09 11.55
N ALA A 317 -30.88 -0.82 11.86
CA ALA A 317 -30.11 -1.56 10.85
C ALA A 317 -31.03 -2.49 10.03
N ASP A 318 -31.98 -3.20 10.69
CA ASP A 318 -32.92 -4.07 10.01
C ASP A 318 -33.85 -3.27 9.08
N GLU A 319 -34.30 -2.09 9.48
CA GLU A 319 -35.12 -1.20 8.64
C GLU A 319 -34.35 -0.67 7.42
N ILE A 320 -33.07 -0.33 7.59
CA ILE A 320 -32.18 0.08 6.46
C ILE A 320 -32.02 -1.07 5.47
N LEU A 321 -31.76 -2.29 5.95
CA LEU A 321 -31.60 -3.47 5.10
C LEU A 321 -32.90 -3.82 4.39
N ALA A 322 -34.06 -3.77 5.09
CA ALA A 322 -35.38 -4.00 4.49
C ALA A 322 -35.70 -2.99 3.38
N ALA A 323 -35.33 -1.70 3.59
CA ALA A 323 -35.51 -0.68 2.57
C ALA A 323 -34.59 -0.88 1.35
N PHE A 324 -33.39 -1.41 1.58
CA PHE A 324 -32.44 -1.75 0.52
C PHE A 324 -32.91 -2.95 -0.31
N ASP A 325 -33.45 -3.98 0.34
CA ASP A 325 -33.92 -5.19 -0.33
C ASP A 325 -35.21 -4.94 -1.12
N ALA A 326 -35.91 -3.85 -0.85
CA ALA A 326 -37.14 -3.46 -1.56
C ALA A 326 -36.90 -2.64 -2.84
N ASP A 327 -35.66 -2.15 -3.05
CA ASP A 327 -35.24 -1.40 -4.27
C ASP A 327 -34.79 -2.35 -5.40
#